data_0e70f2d5628babad2a40f8636b1bdc1a
#
_entry.id   0e70f2d5628babad2a40f8636b1bdc1a
#
_cell.length_a   1.000
_cell.length_b   1.000
_cell.length_c   1.000
_cell.angle_alpha   90.00
_cell.angle_beta   90.00
_cell.angle_gamma   90.00
#
_symmetry.space_group_name_H-M   'P 1'
#
loop_
_entity.id
_entity.type
_entity.pdbx_description
1 polymer ?
#
loop_
_entity_poly.entity_id
_entity_poly.type
_entity_poly.pdbx_seq_one_letter_code
_entity_poly.pdbx_strand_id
1 'polypeptide(L)'
;MWLFRSGEDGLPPIVLYHYTETRARYNAVDFLDGFSDGYLETDGYQGYNNLPGIRRCSCWAHTRRYFIDAVPKGKQYDYSNPAVQGVQFCSKLFEYERRSQNKKHTFEQRKAYRLEKEKPILNAFWNWLDEQKPRKGSRFETAVKYAQNRK
;
A
#
# COMPACT_ATOMS: atom_id res chain seq x y z
N MET A 1 18.49 -8.11 -6.62
CA MET A 1 17.44 -8.95 -7.24
C MET A 1 16.10 -8.22 -7.15
N TRP A 2 15.35 -8.24 -8.24
CA TRP A 2 13.99 -7.73 -8.36
C TRP A 2 13.02 -8.90 -8.47
N LEU A 3 11.81 -8.73 -7.96
CA LEU A 3 10.73 -9.69 -8.09
C LEU A 3 9.51 -8.96 -8.64
N PHE A 4 8.98 -9.43 -9.75
CA PHE A 4 7.76 -8.95 -10.36
C PHE A 4 6.73 -10.08 -10.35
N ARG A 5 5.50 -9.74 -10.05
CA ARG A 5 4.40 -10.71 -10.03
C ARG A 5 3.20 -10.11 -10.74
N SER A 6 2.52 -10.93 -11.56
CA SER A 6 1.23 -10.53 -12.12
C SER A 6 0.18 -10.30 -11.03
N GLY A 7 -0.77 -9.40 -11.28
CA GLY A 7 -1.93 -9.20 -10.42
C GLY A 7 -2.89 -10.39 -10.48
N GLU A 8 -4.01 -10.25 -9.76
CA GLU A 8 -5.11 -11.23 -9.81
C GLU A 8 -6.00 -10.88 -11.02
N ASP A 9 -5.72 -11.48 -12.16
CA ASP A 9 -6.44 -11.31 -13.43
C ASP A 9 -7.29 -12.53 -13.83
N GLY A 10 -7.38 -13.53 -12.95
CA GLY A 10 -8.06 -14.81 -13.19
C GLY A 10 -7.20 -15.84 -13.92
N LEU A 11 -5.98 -15.48 -14.30
CA LEU A 11 -5.00 -16.37 -14.92
C LEU A 11 -4.00 -16.90 -13.86
N PRO A 12 -3.26 -17.98 -14.14
CA PRO A 12 -2.19 -18.45 -13.26
C PRO A 12 -1.17 -17.33 -13.01
N PRO A 13 -0.71 -17.14 -11.75
CA PRO A 13 0.21 -16.07 -11.43
C PRO A 13 1.57 -16.27 -12.12
N ILE A 14 2.08 -15.22 -12.74
CA ILE A 14 3.43 -15.17 -13.27
C ILE A 14 4.33 -14.50 -12.23
N VAL A 15 5.47 -15.14 -11.91
CA VAL A 15 6.49 -14.58 -11.03
C VAL A 15 7.80 -14.55 -11.78
N LEU A 16 8.37 -13.35 -11.91
CA LEU A 16 9.62 -13.11 -12.62
C LEU A 16 10.68 -12.64 -11.62
N TYR A 17 11.85 -13.28 -11.69
CA TYR A 17 13.03 -12.89 -10.93
C TYR A 17 14.04 -12.26 -11.88
N HIS A 18 14.46 -11.04 -11.57
CA HIS A 18 15.46 -10.32 -12.35
C HIS A 18 16.63 -9.95 -11.45
N TYR A 19 17.81 -10.50 -11.77
CA TYR A 19 19.04 -10.18 -11.05
C TYR A 19 19.72 -8.96 -11.68
N THR A 20 20.11 -8.02 -10.83
CA THR A 20 20.98 -6.90 -11.19
C THR A 20 21.97 -6.65 -10.07
N GLU A 21 23.13 -6.12 -10.38
CA GLU A 21 24.18 -5.81 -9.39
C GLU A 21 23.75 -4.69 -8.43
N THR A 22 22.90 -3.77 -8.90
CA THR A 22 22.43 -2.63 -8.12
C THR A 22 20.92 -2.56 -8.11
N ARG A 23 20.35 -1.75 -7.19
CA ARG A 23 18.94 -1.39 -7.19
C ARG A 23 18.67 -0.03 -7.84
N ALA A 24 19.51 0.38 -8.79
CA ALA A 24 19.32 1.63 -9.50
C ALA A 24 18.02 1.64 -10.31
N ARG A 25 17.40 2.81 -10.42
CA ARG A 25 16.11 3.02 -11.09
C ARG A 25 16.10 2.51 -12.53
N TYR A 26 17.19 2.66 -13.27
CA TYR A 26 17.27 2.23 -14.68
C TYR A 26 16.96 0.74 -14.85
N ASN A 27 17.33 -0.11 -13.89
CA ASN A 27 17.00 -1.54 -13.95
C ASN A 27 15.48 -1.81 -13.96
N ALA A 28 14.70 -1.00 -13.24
CA ALA A 28 13.24 -1.11 -13.26
C ALA A 28 12.66 -0.54 -14.56
N VAL A 29 13.25 0.53 -15.09
CA VAL A 29 12.84 1.13 -16.37
C VAL A 29 13.07 0.14 -17.50
N ASP A 30 14.28 -0.42 -17.60
CA ASP A 30 14.66 -1.34 -18.66
C ASP A 30 13.85 -2.64 -18.62
N PHE A 31 13.62 -3.19 -17.40
CA PHE A 31 12.84 -4.42 -17.25
C PHE A 31 11.35 -4.23 -17.60
N LEU A 32 10.81 -3.06 -17.34
CA LEU A 32 9.41 -2.72 -17.59
C LEU A 32 9.21 -2.00 -18.93
N ASP A 33 10.24 -1.95 -19.76
CA ASP A 33 10.12 -1.39 -21.12
C ASP A 33 9.04 -2.14 -21.92
N GLY A 34 8.20 -1.38 -22.61
CA GLY A 34 7.03 -1.93 -23.30
C GLY A 34 5.81 -2.26 -22.42
N PHE A 35 5.93 -2.21 -21.08
CA PHE A 35 4.78 -2.30 -20.19
C PHE A 35 4.14 -0.92 -20.05
N SER A 36 3.04 -0.68 -20.78
CA SER A 36 2.32 0.60 -20.78
C SER A 36 0.88 0.43 -20.34
N ASP A 37 0.27 1.54 -19.91
CA ASP A 37 -1.14 1.64 -19.48
C ASP A 37 -1.54 0.71 -18.33
N GLY A 38 -0.55 0.15 -17.63
CA GLY A 38 -0.75 -0.76 -16.52
C GLY A 38 -0.63 -0.08 -15.15
N TYR A 39 -1.02 -0.84 -14.12
CA TYR A 39 -0.82 -0.48 -12.71
C TYR A 39 0.31 -1.31 -12.12
N LEU A 40 1.22 -0.66 -11.42
CA LEU A 40 2.32 -1.31 -10.70
C LEU A 40 2.18 -1.04 -9.20
N GLU A 41 1.82 -2.05 -8.43
CA GLU A 41 1.84 -1.96 -6.97
C GLU A 41 3.27 -2.15 -6.46
N THR A 42 3.77 -1.21 -5.66
CA THR A 42 5.13 -1.25 -5.13
C THR A 42 5.17 -0.84 -3.66
N ASP A 43 6.30 -1.14 -3.02
CA ASP A 43 6.69 -0.48 -1.77
C ASP A 43 7.07 1.01 -2.00
N GLY A 44 7.61 1.64 -0.96
CA GLY A 44 8.02 3.06 -1.04
C GLY A 44 9.38 3.32 -1.67
N TYR A 45 10.02 2.35 -2.31
CA TYR A 45 11.34 2.55 -2.88
C TYR A 45 11.33 3.57 -4.02
N GLN A 46 12.26 4.53 -3.98
CA GLN A 46 12.32 5.66 -4.92
C GLN A 46 12.62 5.22 -6.36
N GLY A 47 13.27 4.08 -6.55
CA GLY A 47 13.57 3.52 -7.87
C GLY A 47 12.34 3.27 -8.74
N TYR A 48 11.14 3.20 -8.15
CA TYR A 48 9.88 3.06 -8.88
C TYR A 48 9.18 4.39 -9.21
N ASN A 49 9.78 5.53 -8.84
CA ASN A 49 9.15 6.83 -9.13
C ASN A 49 9.22 7.15 -10.63
N ASN A 50 8.12 7.69 -11.16
CA ASN A 50 8.04 8.20 -12.53
C ASN A 50 8.51 7.18 -13.59
N LEU A 51 8.07 5.93 -13.49
CA LEU A 51 8.26 4.93 -14.53
C LEU A 51 7.40 5.32 -15.75
N PRO A 52 7.97 5.35 -16.97
CA PRO A 52 7.22 5.75 -18.16
C PRO A 52 5.99 4.88 -18.41
N GLY A 53 4.83 5.47 -18.73
CA GLY A 53 3.61 4.76 -19.09
C GLY A 53 2.96 3.93 -17.98
N ILE A 54 3.47 3.99 -16.75
CA ILE A 54 3.03 3.13 -15.64
C ILE A 54 2.35 3.96 -14.54
N ARG A 55 1.16 3.54 -14.13
CA ARG A 55 0.46 4.09 -12.97
C ARG A 55 0.89 3.34 -11.71
N ARG A 56 1.66 4.01 -10.87
CA ARG A 56 2.14 3.43 -9.62
C ARG A 56 1.04 3.43 -8.55
N CYS A 57 0.83 2.28 -7.92
CA CYS A 57 0.01 2.13 -6.73
C CYS A 57 0.89 1.81 -5.51
N SER A 58 0.55 2.39 -4.37
CA SER A 58 1.29 2.15 -3.13
C SER A 58 0.71 1.00 -2.34
N CYS A 59 1.57 0.15 -1.81
CA CYS A 59 1.18 -1.04 -1.06
C CYS A 59 0.70 -0.68 0.35
N TRP A 60 -0.56 -0.96 0.67
CA TRP A 60 -1.15 -0.73 1.99
C TRP A 60 -0.53 -1.58 3.10
N ALA A 61 0.04 -2.74 2.78
CA ALA A 61 0.76 -3.56 3.76
C ALA A 61 1.99 -2.83 4.31
N HIS A 62 2.71 -2.07 3.46
CA HIS A 62 3.82 -1.23 3.90
C HIS A 62 3.34 -0.05 4.73
N THR A 63 2.28 0.63 4.34
CA THR A 63 1.66 1.70 5.14
C THR A 63 1.28 1.19 6.53
N ARG A 64 0.62 0.04 6.61
CA ARG A 64 0.25 -0.61 7.87
C ARG A 64 1.48 -0.93 8.73
N ARG A 65 2.56 -1.44 8.14
CA ARG A 65 3.81 -1.77 8.85
C ARG A 65 4.41 -0.55 9.54
N TYR A 66 4.47 0.59 8.86
CA TYR A 66 4.98 1.82 9.47
C TYR A 66 4.17 2.26 10.70
N PHE A 67 2.85 2.13 10.67
CA PHE A 67 2.02 2.39 11.84
C PHE A 67 2.25 1.36 12.96
N ILE A 68 2.40 0.06 12.63
CA ILE A 68 2.73 -0.99 13.62
C ILE A 68 4.06 -0.67 14.31
N ASP A 69 5.09 -0.30 13.55
CA ASP A 69 6.42 0.04 14.06
C ASP A 69 6.41 1.30 14.95
N ALA A 70 5.39 2.13 14.80
CA ALA A 70 5.18 3.33 15.61
C ALA A 70 4.39 3.06 16.90
N VAL A 71 3.74 1.91 17.05
CA VAL A 71 3.03 1.54 18.28
C VAL A 71 4.03 1.25 19.38
N PRO A 72 3.92 1.90 20.55
CA PRO A 72 4.79 1.61 21.68
C PRO A 72 4.63 0.15 22.16
N LYS A 73 5.72 -0.45 22.61
CA LYS A 73 5.72 -1.84 23.10
C LYS A 73 4.66 -2.03 24.20
N GLY A 74 3.84 -3.05 24.09
CA GLY A 74 2.76 -3.36 25.01
C GLY A 74 1.49 -2.49 24.89
N LYS A 75 1.45 -1.57 23.89
CA LYS A 75 0.32 -0.65 23.69
C LYS A 75 -0.55 -0.97 22.46
N GLN A 76 -0.48 -2.18 21.93
CA GLN A 76 -1.21 -2.59 20.72
C GLN A 76 -2.75 -2.53 20.84
N TYR A 77 -3.28 -2.46 22.06
CA TYR A 77 -4.72 -2.34 22.35
C TYR A 77 -5.11 -0.96 22.91
N ASP A 78 -4.18 -0.02 22.93
CA ASP A 78 -4.46 1.36 23.35
C ASP A 78 -5.04 2.15 22.19
N TYR A 79 -6.35 2.10 22.03
CA TYR A 79 -7.08 2.73 20.91
C TYR A 79 -7.08 4.27 20.97
N SER A 80 -6.62 4.87 22.07
CA SER A 80 -6.36 6.31 22.15
C SER A 80 -5.06 6.71 21.47
N ASN A 81 -4.15 5.74 21.25
CA ASN A 81 -2.87 5.96 20.60
C ASN A 81 -3.05 6.13 19.09
N PRO A 82 -2.60 7.26 18.49
CA PRO A 82 -2.81 7.51 17.08
C PRO A 82 -2.10 6.49 16.14
N ALA A 83 -0.98 5.90 16.55
CA ALA A 83 -0.36 4.84 15.76
C ALA A 83 -1.26 3.59 15.69
N VAL A 84 -1.94 3.24 16.79
CA VAL A 84 -2.92 2.13 16.82
C VAL A 84 -4.11 2.46 15.92
N GLN A 85 -4.61 3.71 15.96
CA GLN A 85 -5.69 4.15 15.06
C GLN A 85 -5.30 3.99 13.58
N GLY A 86 -4.06 4.38 13.21
CA GLY A 86 -3.54 4.16 11.86
C GLY A 86 -3.51 2.68 11.45
N VAL A 87 -3.10 1.79 12.38
CA VAL A 87 -3.17 0.33 12.17
C VAL A 87 -4.60 -0.14 11.97
N GLN A 88 -5.57 0.41 12.73
CA GLN A 88 -6.98 0.03 12.61
C GLN A 88 -7.57 0.39 11.24
N PHE A 89 -7.31 1.60 10.72
CA PHE A 89 -7.74 1.99 9.39
C PHE A 89 -7.24 1.00 8.33
N CYS A 90 -5.94 0.71 8.32
CA CYS A 90 -5.37 -0.25 7.38
C CYS A 90 -5.96 -1.66 7.56
N SER A 91 -6.13 -2.12 8.81
CA SER A 91 -6.68 -3.44 9.11
C SER A 91 -8.13 -3.58 8.63
N LYS A 92 -8.90 -2.49 8.69
CA LYS A 92 -10.29 -2.46 8.20
C LYS A 92 -10.37 -2.62 6.68
N LEU A 93 -9.46 -1.99 5.93
CA LEU A 93 -9.35 -2.19 4.48
C LEU A 93 -9.04 -3.66 4.15
N PHE A 94 -8.05 -4.26 4.82
CA PHE A 94 -7.73 -5.68 4.63
C PHE A 94 -8.88 -6.63 5.04
N GLU A 95 -9.67 -6.25 6.03
CA GLU A 95 -10.86 -7.01 6.42
C GLU A 95 -11.89 -7.04 5.29
N TYR A 96 -12.17 -5.89 4.66
CA TYR A 96 -13.12 -5.81 3.55
C TYR A 96 -12.61 -6.56 2.31
N GLU A 97 -11.33 -6.44 1.97
CA GLU A 97 -10.74 -7.23 0.89
C GLU A 97 -10.89 -8.73 1.13
N ARG A 98 -10.60 -9.21 2.33
CA ARG A 98 -10.76 -10.63 2.70
C ARG A 98 -12.23 -11.08 2.63
N ARG A 99 -13.17 -10.22 3.07
CA ARG A 99 -14.60 -10.50 2.94
C ARG A 99 -15.02 -10.62 1.48
N SER A 100 -14.51 -9.75 0.61
CA SER A 100 -14.76 -9.79 -0.83
C SER A 100 -14.22 -11.08 -1.46
N GLN A 101 -13.00 -11.48 -1.10
CA GLN A 101 -12.39 -12.74 -1.54
C GLN A 101 -13.20 -13.96 -1.07
N ASN A 102 -13.59 -14.02 0.20
CA ASN A 102 -14.40 -15.11 0.76
C ASN A 102 -15.77 -15.26 0.07
N LYS A 103 -16.34 -14.13 -0.38
CA LYS A 103 -17.58 -14.11 -1.17
C LYS A 103 -17.36 -14.45 -2.63
N LYS A 104 -16.12 -14.63 -3.06
CA LYS A 104 -15.73 -14.89 -4.46
C LYS A 104 -16.30 -13.86 -5.44
N HIS A 105 -16.28 -12.59 -5.06
CA HIS A 105 -16.77 -11.51 -5.91
C HIS A 105 -16.03 -11.50 -7.25
N THR A 106 -16.76 -11.26 -8.35
CA THR A 106 -16.17 -10.91 -9.64
C THR A 106 -15.41 -9.59 -9.53
N PHE A 107 -14.66 -9.21 -10.56
CA PHE A 107 -13.94 -7.93 -10.58
C PHE A 107 -14.88 -6.73 -10.45
N GLU A 108 -16.04 -6.76 -11.12
CA GLU A 108 -17.07 -5.73 -11.06
C GLU A 108 -17.70 -5.66 -9.66
N GLN A 109 -18.05 -6.80 -9.09
CA GLN A 109 -18.57 -6.90 -7.73
C GLN A 109 -17.56 -6.42 -6.70
N ARG A 110 -16.27 -6.78 -6.86
CA ARG A 110 -15.20 -6.30 -5.99
C ARG A 110 -15.05 -4.79 -6.09
N LYS A 111 -15.07 -4.23 -7.31
CA LYS A 111 -15.02 -2.78 -7.54
C LYS A 111 -16.19 -2.07 -6.84
N ALA A 112 -17.42 -2.55 -7.03
CA ALA A 112 -18.60 -1.98 -6.38
C ALA A 112 -18.49 -2.05 -4.85
N TYR A 113 -18.04 -3.19 -4.31
CA TYR A 113 -17.83 -3.41 -2.89
C TYR A 113 -16.76 -2.47 -2.29
N ARG A 114 -15.66 -2.25 -3.00
CA ARG A 114 -14.62 -1.28 -2.60
C ARG A 114 -15.16 0.15 -2.55
N LEU A 115 -15.94 0.54 -3.58
CA LEU A 115 -16.54 1.87 -3.61
C LEU A 115 -17.53 2.08 -2.46
N GLU A 116 -18.30 1.06 -2.11
CA GLU A 116 -19.29 1.13 -1.04
C GLU A 116 -18.65 1.07 0.37
N LYS A 117 -17.71 0.14 0.60
CA LYS A 117 -17.21 -0.17 1.94
C LYS A 117 -15.84 0.41 2.25
N GLU A 118 -14.92 0.43 1.27
CA GLU A 118 -13.53 0.84 1.52
C GLU A 118 -13.32 2.33 1.25
N LYS A 119 -13.95 2.89 0.23
CA LYS A 119 -13.82 4.32 -0.09
C LYS A 119 -14.17 5.24 1.09
N PRO A 120 -15.26 5.01 1.87
CA PRO A 120 -15.51 5.78 3.08
C PRO A 120 -14.40 5.67 4.12
N ILE A 121 -13.81 4.47 4.30
CA ILE A 121 -12.70 4.26 5.23
C ILE A 121 -11.45 4.98 4.75
N LEU A 122 -11.17 4.95 3.46
CA LEU A 122 -10.05 5.68 2.86
C LEU A 122 -10.21 7.19 3.07
N ASN A 123 -11.39 7.74 2.83
CA ASN A 123 -11.66 9.16 3.05
C ASN A 123 -11.48 9.53 4.54
N ALA A 124 -12.03 8.72 5.45
CA ALA A 124 -11.86 8.92 6.88
C ALA A 124 -10.37 8.83 7.30
N PHE A 125 -9.61 7.88 6.74
CA PHE A 125 -8.17 7.77 6.98
C PHE A 125 -7.40 9.01 6.54
N TRP A 126 -7.68 9.53 5.33
CA TRP A 126 -6.99 10.72 4.82
C TRP A 126 -7.31 11.96 5.64
N ASN A 127 -8.57 12.16 6.01
CA ASN A 127 -8.97 13.27 6.87
C ASN A 127 -8.29 13.17 8.24
N TRP A 128 -8.33 11.98 8.86
CA TRP A 128 -7.64 11.73 10.12
C TRP A 128 -6.14 11.97 10.01
N LEU A 129 -5.51 11.53 8.91
CA LEU A 129 -4.06 11.68 8.71
C LEU A 129 -3.64 13.15 8.58
N ASP A 130 -4.46 13.97 7.91
CA ASP A 130 -4.20 15.42 7.72
C ASP A 130 -4.27 16.20 9.04
N GLU A 131 -5.01 15.69 10.04
CA GLU A 131 -5.12 16.27 11.38
C GLU A 131 -3.94 15.92 12.30
N GLN A 132 -3.11 14.93 11.93
CA GLN A 132 -2.06 14.46 12.81
C GLN A 132 -0.91 15.48 12.91
N LYS A 133 -0.48 15.73 14.15
CA LYS A 133 0.68 16.58 14.46
C LYS A 133 1.72 15.76 15.22
N PRO A 134 2.43 14.84 14.57
CA PRO A 134 3.36 13.97 15.27
C PRO A 134 4.58 14.72 15.80
N ARG A 135 5.13 14.25 16.91
CA ARG A 135 6.39 14.76 17.43
C ARG A 135 7.50 14.52 16.41
N LYS A 136 8.29 15.55 16.13
CA LYS A 136 9.46 15.49 15.22
C LYS A 136 10.43 14.37 15.64
N GLY A 137 10.88 13.58 14.68
CA GLY A 137 11.80 12.47 14.89
C GLY A 137 11.15 11.19 15.43
N SER A 138 9.83 11.18 15.66
CA SER A 138 9.13 9.98 16.14
C SER A 138 8.87 8.97 15.02
N ARG A 139 8.75 7.69 15.40
CA ARG A 139 8.30 6.65 14.43
C ARG A 139 6.92 6.95 13.89
N PHE A 140 6.05 7.58 14.67
CA PHE A 140 4.73 7.99 14.20
C PHE A 140 4.82 9.09 13.14
N GLU A 141 5.75 10.05 13.27
CA GLU A 141 6.03 11.02 12.20
C GLU A 141 6.46 10.32 10.90
N THR A 142 7.32 9.31 11.02
CA THR A 142 7.76 8.52 9.86
C THR A 142 6.58 7.82 9.19
N ALA A 143 5.65 7.23 9.97
CA ALA A 143 4.45 6.58 9.44
C ALA A 143 3.51 7.58 8.74
N VAL A 144 3.28 8.74 9.36
CA VAL A 144 2.43 9.81 8.79
C VAL A 144 3.01 10.31 7.47
N LYS A 145 4.30 10.66 7.43
CA LYS A 145 4.99 11.11 6.21
C LYS A 145 4.99 10.03 5.12
N TYR A 146 5.20 8.78 5.53
CA TYR A 146 5.15 7.66 4.58
C TYR A 146 3.78 7.58 3.90
N ALA A 147 2.69 7.69 4.66
CA ALA A 147 1.34 7.66 4.11
C ALA A 147 1.04 8.91 3.27
N GLN A 148 1.34 10.12 3.77
CA GLN A 148 1.10 11.39 3.04
C GLN A 148 1.77 11.44 1.67
N ASN A 149 2.98 10.92 1.55
CA ASN A 149 3.70 10.86 0.27
C ASN A 149 3.08 9.87 -0.74
N ARG A 150 1.95 9.23 -0.40
CA ARG A 150 1.28 8.19 -1.19
C ARG A 150 -0.24 8.38 -1.30
N LYS A 151 -0.68 9.56 -0.93
CA LYS A 151 -2.08 10.01 -1.04
C LYS A 151 -2.54 10.17 -2.47
#